data_99a7d092df28111c2c4b9746e579c650
#
_entry.id   99a7d092df28111c2c4b9746e579c650
#
_cell.length_a   1.000
_cell.length_b   1.000
_cell.length_c   1.000
_cell.angle_alpha   90.00
_cell.angle_beta   90.00
_cell.angle_gamma   90.00
#
_symmetry.space_group_name_H-M   'P 1'
#
loop_
_entity.id
_entity.type
_entity.pdbx_description
1 polymer ?
#
loop_
_entity_poly.entity_id
_entity_poly.type
_entity_poly.pdbx_seq_one_letter_code
_entity_poly.pdbx_strand_id
1 'polypeptide(L)'
;GEAATLPAVSGVIGYNGWAKIPMSGNKNLILQWGQGGVNTAGSGEVYTSSLPVAFPSVFAQVYVTHNNPEDAGVGFGSAAPATLSTFTTRAVKLSQAGSVLNALNANVSFRFIAIGY
;
A
#
# COMPACT_ATOMS: atom_id res chain seq x y z
N GLY A 1 -1.90 24.44 34.98
CA GLY A 1 -2.64 23.60 35.09
C GLY A 1 -2.28 22.19 34.92
N GLU A 2 -3.22 21.38 34.79
CA GLU A 2 -2.92 20.06 34.49
C GLU A 2 -2.28 19.92 33.18
N ALA A 3 -1.37 19.03 33.10
CA ALA A 3 -0.74 18.72 31.85
C ALA A 3 -1.83 18.40 30.81
N ALA A 4 -1.70 19.01 29.65
CA ALA A 4 -2.59 18.67 28.58
C ALA A 4 -2.52 17.18 28.31
N THR A 5 -3.67 16.54 28.26
CA THR A 5 -3.73 15.16 27.88
C THR A 5 -3.47 15.07 26.38
N LEU A 6 -2.35 14.44 26.02
CA LEU A 6 -2.10 14.18 24.62
C LEU A 6 -3.11 13.17 24.10
N PRO A 7 -3.65 13.38 22.90
CA PRO A 7 -4.49 12.38 22.27
C PRO A 7 -3.72 11.06 22.21
N ALA A 8 -4.41 9.98 22.49
CA ALA A 8 -3.80 8.66 22.42
C ALA A 8 -3.58 8.25 20.98
N VAL A 9 -2.51 7.50 20.74
CA VAL A 9 -2.35 6.77 19.48
C VAL A 9 -3.48 5.75 19.40
N SER A 10 -4.17 5.73 18.28
CA SER A 10 -5.28 4.82 18.04
C SER A 10 -5.06 4.06 16.74
N GLY A 11 -5.84 3.04 16.53
CA GLY A 11 -5.75 2.28 15.30
C GLY A 11 -6.31 0.88 15.45
N VAL A 12 -6.06 0.09 14.42
CA VAL A 12 -6.42 -1.33 14.38
C VAL A 12 -5.19 -2.12 13.98
N ILE A 13 -4.79 -3.05 14.83
CA ILE A 13 -3.69 -3.97 14.56
C ILE A 13 -4.25 -5.20 13.87
N GLY A 14 -3.68 -5.52 12.70
CA GLY A 14 -4.07 -6.67 11.90
C GLY A 14 -3.19 -6.80 10.67
N TYR A 15 -3.46 -7.80 9.83
CA TYR A 15 -2.78 -7.93 8.55
C TYR A 15 -3.05 -6.73 7.64
N ASN A 16 -4.27 -6.22 7.70
CA ASN A 16 -4.64 -4.92 7.13
C ASN A 16 -4.99 -4.04 8.32
N GLY A 17 -4.26 -2.99 8.53
CA GLY A 17 -4.43 -2.17 9.70
C GLY A 17 -4.06 -0.73 9.46
N TRP A 18 -4.20 0.05 10.51
CA TRP A 18 -3.85 1.47 10.49
C TRP A 18 -3.53 1.95 11.89
N ALA A 19 -2.75 3.02 11.94
CA ALA A 19 -2.40 3.70 13.18
C ALA A 19 -2.56 5.20 12.97
N LYS A 20 -3.18 5.85 13.92
CA LYS A 20 -3.38 7.29 13.93
C LYS A 20 -2.54 7.88 15.06
N ILE A 21 -1.57 8.68 14.68
CA ILE A 21 -0.57 9.23 15.59
C ILE A 21 -0.76 10.73 15.67
N PRO A 22 -1.16 11.27 16.83
CA PRO A 22 -1.30 12.71 16.99
C PRO A 22 0.01 13.44 16.79
N MET A 23 -0.05 14.50 16.01
CA MET A 23 1.08 15.38 15.73
C MET A 23 0.73 16.80 16.14
N SER A 24 1.72 17.68 16.13
CA SER A 24 1.48 19.08 16.45
C SER A 24 0.55 19.73 15.43
N GLY A 25 -0.17 20.78 15.84
CA GLY A 25 -1.06 21.53 14.96
C GLY A 25 -2.43 20.86 14.74
N ASN A 26 -2.85 20.02 15.68
CA ASN A 26 -4.13 19.29 15.62
C ASN A 26 -4.26 18.38 14.39
N LYS A 27 -3.13 17.89 13.89
CA LYS A 27 -3.09 16.95 12.79
C LYS A 27 -2.70 15.57 13.29
N ASN A 28 -3.09 14.57 12.54
CA ASN A 28 -2.73 13.20 12.83
C ASN A 28 -1.98 12.61 11.62
N LEU A 29 -0.84 12.01 11.90
CA LEU A 29 -0.19 11.16 10.91
C LEU A 29 -0.92 9.82 10.92
N ILE A 30 -1.32 9.34 9.76
CA ILE A 30 -2.01 8.06 9.64
C ILE A 30 -1.16 7.14 8.78
N LEU A 31 -0.78 6.01 9.37
CA LEU A 31 -0.10 4.92 8.68
C LEU A 31 -1.09 3.81 8.43
N GLN A 32 -1.07 3.26 7.22
CA GLN A 32 -1.92 2.14 6.85
C GLN A 32 -1.07 1.08 6.18
N TRP A 33 -1.44 -0.17 6.33
CA TRP A 33 -0.71 -1.29 5.74
C TRP A 33 -1.66 -2.42 5.42
N GLY A 34 -1.23 -3.28 4.52
CA GLY A 34 -2.02 -4.45 4.16
C GLY A 34 -1.56 -5.10 2.88
N GLN A 35 -2.43 -5.92 2.36
CA GLN A 35 -2.28 -6.56 1.07
C GLN A 35 -3.28 -5.93 0.11
N GLY A 36 -2.86 -5.79 -1.14
CA GLY A 36 -3.72 -5.21 -2.17
C GLY A 36 -3.03 -5.22 -3.52
N GLY A 37 -3.68 -4.60 -4.49
CA GLY A 37 -3.06 -4.45 -5.79
C GLY A 37 -2.93 -5.75 -6.56
N VAL A 38 -3.96 -6.58 -6.56
CA VAL A 38 -3.93 -7.79 -7.38
C VAL A 38 -4.14 -7.39 -8.83
N ASN A 39 -3.11 -7.56 -9.64
CA ASN A 39 -3.22 -7.43 -11.08
C ASN A 39 -3.43 -8.84 -11.66
N THR A 40 -4.58 -9.05 -12.24
CA THR A 40 -5.00 -10.37 -12.68
C THR A 40 -4.24 -10.94 -13.87
N ALA A 41 -3.51 -10.10 -14.59
CA ALA A 41 -2.84 -10.57 -15.80
C ALA A 41 -1.33 -10.37 -15.80
N GLY A 42 -0.77 -9.64 -14.83
CA GLY A 42 0.65 -9.29 -14.87
C GLY A 42 1.04 -8.51 -16.12
N SER A 43 0.07 -7.95 -16.82
CA SER A 43 0.24 -7.34 -18.14
C SER A 43 0.32 -5.83 -18.10
N GLY A 44 0.47 -5.26 -16.92
CA GLY A 44 0.55 -3.81 -16.75
C GLY A 44 -0.78 -3.11 -16.66
N GLU A 45 -1.86 -3.83 -16.44
CA GLU A 45 -3.16 -3.21 -16.21
C GLU A 45 -3.21 -2.51 -14.87
N VAL A 46 -3.99 -1.43 -14.81
CA VAL A 46 -4.16 -0.66 -13.58
C VAL A 46 -5.21 -1.34 -12.72
N TYR A 47 -4.90 -1.54 -11.46
CA TYR A 47 -5.81 -2.08 -10.47
C TYR A 47 -6.01 -1.07 -9.34
N THR A 48 -7.24 -0.93 -8.87
CA THR A 48 -7.59 -0.02 -7.77
C THR A 48 -7.82 -0.82 -6.49
N SER A 49 -7.13 -0.43 -5.43
CA SER A 49 -7.25 -1.06 -4.11
C SER A 49 -7.77 -0.05 -3.10
N SER A 50 -8.52 -0.55 -2.12
CA SER A 50 -9.06 0.27 -1.03
C SER A 50 -8.17 0.22 0.19
N LEU A 51 -8.04 1.36 0.86
CA LEU A 51 -7.35 1.46 2.15
C LEU A 51 -8.26 0.96 3.28
N PRO A 52 -7.68 0.54 4.43
CA PRO A 52 -8.47 0.23 5.62
C PRO A 52 -9.38 1.38 6.07
N VAL A 53 -8.88 2.61 6.03
CA VAL A 53 -9.67 3.81 6.33
C VAL A 53 -9.31 4.92 5.34
N ALA A 54 -10.21 5.87 5.18
CA ALA A 54 -9.92 7.05 4.36
C ALA A 54 -9.01 8.02 5.11
N PHE A 55 -8.09 8.66 4.39
CA PHE A 55 -7.37 9.81 4.94
C PHE A 55 -8.30 11.02 4.99
N PRO A 56 -8.29 11.80 6.09
CA PRO A 56 -9.17 12.97 6.19
C PRO A 56 -8.87 14.06 5.18
N SER A 57 -7.61 14.30 4.86
CA SER A 57 -7.21 15.47 4.09
C SER A 57 -6.30 15.13 2.92
N VAL A 58 -5.26 14.32 3.14
CA VAL A 58 -4.22 14.06 2.14
C VAL A 58 -3.78 12.61 2.19
N PHE A 59 -3.76 11.97 1.05
CA PHE A 59 -3.06 10.71 0.83
C PHE A 59 -1.69 11.07 0.26
N ALA A 60 -0.67 11.05 1.11
CA ALA A 60 0.64 11.59 0.73
C ALA A 60 1.49 10.61 -0.06
N GLN A 61 1.62 9.37 0.40
CA GLN A 61 2.51 8.38 -0.20
C GLN A 61 1.94 6.97 -0.06
N VAL A 62 2.25 6.13 -1.04
CA VAL A 62 2.01 4.70 -0.96
C VAL A 62 3.17 3.96 -1.60
N TYR A 63 3.58 2.88 -0.95
CA TYR A 63 4.65 2.00 -1.43
C TYR A 63 4.13 0.59 -1.46
N VAL A 64 4.50 -0.14 -2.51
CA VAL A 64 4.11 -1.53 -2.68
C VAL A 64 5.33 -2.39 -2.93
N THR A 65 5.24 -3.65 -2.48
CA THR A 65 6.23 -4.66 -2.77
C THR A 65 5.53 -5.98 -3.09
N HIS A 66 6.19 -6.83 -3.88
CA HIS A 66 5.64 -8.13 -4.23
C HIS A 66 5.38 -8.96 -2.97
N ASN A 67 4.20 -9.56 -2.89
CA ASN A 67 3.74 -10.23 -1.69
C ASN A 67 4.36 -11.63 -1.48
N ASN A 68 4.80 -12.28 -2.54
CA ASN A 68 5.28 -13.66 -2.48
C ASN A 68 6.67 -13.78 -3.07
N PRO A 69 7.75 -13.72 -2.25
CA PRO A 69 9.13 -13.79 -2.76
C PRO A 69 9.53 -15.18 -3.27
N GLU A 70 8.75 -16.22 -2.93
CA GLU A 70 9.04 -17.59 -3.37
C GLU A 70 8.32 -17.97 -4.65
N ASP A 71 7.62 -17.03 -5.25
CA ASP A 71 6.91 -17.24 -6.51
C ASP A 71 7.92 -17.47 -7.65
N ALA A 72 7.46 -18.13 -8.72
CA ALA A 72 8.27 -18.42 -9.89
C ALA A 72 8.77 -17.17 -10.63
N GLY A 73 8.15 -16.03 -10.38
CA GLY A 73 8.55 -14.76 -10.95
C GLY A 73 8.54 -13.66 -9.92
N VAL A 74 9.13 -12.53 -10.26
CA VAL A 74 9.14 -11.34 -9.44
C VAL A 74 8.14 -10.34 -9.99
N GLY A 75 7.26 -9.84 -9.13
CA GLY A 75 6.34 -8.78 -9.47
C GLY A 75 6.99 -7.42 -9.28
N PHE A 76 6.99 -6.63 -10.34
CA PHE A 76 7.38 -5.23 -10.28
C PHE A 76 6.13 -4.38 -10.43
N GLY A 77 6.04 -3.33 -9.64
CA GLY A 77 4.87 -2.49 -9.72
C GLY A 77 5.15 -1.06 -9.31
N SER A 78 4.25 -0.21 -9.75
CA SER A 78 4.16 1.17 -9.29
C SER A 78 2.84 1.36 -8.59
N ALA A 79 2.80 2.32 -7.67
CA ALA A 79 1.58 2.66 -6.98
C ALA A 79 1.47 4.17 -6.84
N ALA A 80 0.24 4.65 -6.83
CA ALA A 80 -0.04 6.06 -6.64
C ALA A 80 -1.35 6.25 -5.89
N PRO A 81 -1.45 7.29 -5.04
CA PRO A 81 -2.74 7.67 -4.48
C PRO A 81 -3.75 8.01 -5.58
N ALA A 82 -4.98 7.57 -5.43
CA ALA A 82 -6.05 7.86 -6.38
C ALA A 82 -7.13 8.74 -5.75
N THR A 83 -7.66 8.34 -4.60
CA THR A 83 -8.58 9.13 -3.80
C THR A 83 -8.10 9.11 -2.36
N LEU A 84 -8.83 9.73 -1.45
CA LEU A 84 -8.46 9.68 -0.03
C LEU A 84 -8.58 8.28 0.58
N SER A 85 -9.23 7.35 -0.10
CA SER A 85 -9.44 5.99 0.40
C SER A 85 -8.98 4.89 -0.56
N THR A 86 -8.43 5.24 -1.72
CA THR A 86 -8.00 4.26 -2.72
C THR A 86 -6.66 4.62 -3.32
N PHE A 87 -5.95 3.61 -3.77
CA PHE A 87 -4.72 3.77 -4.55
C PHE A 87 -4.75 2.85 -5.76
N THR A 88 -4.00 3.22 -6.78
CA THR A 88 -3.86 2.42 -7.98
C THR A 88 -2.50 1.76 -8.02
N THR A 89 -2.46 0.57 -8.57
CA THR A 89 -1.22 -0.17 -8.82
C THR A 89 -1.18 -0.61 -10.27
N ARG A 90 0.02 -0.69 -10.80
CA ARG A 90 0.27 -1.29 -12.09
C ARG A 90 1.44 -2.26 -11.92
N ALA A 91 1.29 -3.47 -12.40
CA ALA A 91 2.27 -4.51 -12.16
C ALA A 91 2.60 -5.31 -13.40
N VAL A 92 3.85 -5.75 -13.43
CA VAL A 92 4.34 -6.74 -14.39
C VAL A 92 5.06 -7.81 -13.60
N LYS A 93 4.85 -9.07 -13.97
CA LYS A 93 5.54 -10.20 -13.37
C LYS A 93 6.55 -10.75 -14.35
N LEU A 94 7.79 -10.89 -13.90
CA LEU A 94 8.89 -11.34 -14.72
C LEU A 94 9.54 -12.59 -14.12
N SER A 95 9.92 -13.53 -14.98
CA SER A 95 10.82 -14.62 -14.62
C SER A 95 12.14 -14.46 -15.35
N GLN A 96 13.21 -14.99 -14.78
CA GLN A 96 14.54 -14.95 -15.38
C GLN A 96 15.03 -16.35 -15.66
N ALA A 97 15.51 -16.56 -16.89
CA ALA A 97 16.21 -17.76 -17.30
C ALA A 97 17.55 -17.33 -17.86
N GLY A 98 18.64 -17.53 -17.08
CA GLY A 98 19.95 -16.99 -17.44
C GLY A 98 19.93 -15.46 -17.48
N SER A 99 20.25 -14.89 -18.64
CA SER A 99 20.22 -13.45 -18.86
C SER A 99 18.92 -12.97 -19.50
N VAL A 100 17.95 -13.85 -19.73
CA VAL A 100 16.70 -13.52 -20.41
C VAL A 100 15.60 -13.28 -19.37
N LEU A 101 14.91 -12.16 -19.51
CA LEU A 101 13.72 -11.84 -18.72
C LEU A 101 12.49 -12.07 -19.56
N ASN A 102 11.55 -12.84 -19.01
CA ASN A 102 10.30 -13.15 -19.67
C ASN A 102 9.11 -12.61 -18.88
N ALA A 103 8.18 -11.97 -19.56
CA ALA A 103 6.92 -11.55 -18.94
C ALA A 103 6.06 -12.78 -18.67
N LEU A 104 5.49 -12.84 -17.47
CA LEU A 104 4.56 -13.87 -17.08
C LEU A 104 3.14 -13.29 -17.03
N ASN A 105 2.22 -13.99 -17.66
CA ASN A 105 0.80 -13.64 -17.61
C ASN A 105 0.17 -14.31 -16.37
N ALA A 106 0.43 -13.75 -15.20
CA ALA A 106 0.00 -14.31 -13.93
C ALA A 106 -0.39 -13.19 -12.96
N ASN A 107 -1.22 -13.54 -11.99
CA ASN A 107 -1.65 -12.60 -10.97
C ASN A 107 -0.45 -12.12 -10.14
N VAL A 108 -0.45 -10.83 -9.84
CA VAL A 108 0.53 -10.22 -8.95
C VAL A 108 -0.22 -9.56 -7.81
N SER A 109 0.12 -9.93 -6.58
CA SER A 109 -0.39 -9.25 -5.40
C SER A 109 0.74 -8.52 -4.70
N PHE A 110 0.38 -7.45 -3.99
CA PHE A 110 1.33 -6.60 -3.31
C PHE A 110 1.01 -6.48 -1.84
N ARG A 111 2.04 -6.18 -1.05
CA ARG A 111 1.91 -5.59 0.27
C ARG A 111 2.11 -4.10 0.12
N PHE A 112 1.44 -3.32 0.94
CA PHE A 112 1.56 -1.87 0.85
C PHE A 112 1.74 -1.23 2.23
N ILE A 113 2.35 -0.05 2.19
CA ILE A 113 2.34 0.94 3.28
C ILE A 113 1.87 2.24 2.66
N ALA A 114 0.88 2.87 3.29
CA ALA A 114 0.32 4.16 2.88
C ALA A 114 0.45 5.16 4.02
N ILE A 115 0.72 6.39 3.66
CA ILE A 115 0.96 7.48 4.62
C ILE A 115 0.14 8.69 4.22
N GLY A 116 -0.54 9.28 5.18
CA GLY A 116 -1.34 10.47 4.93
C GLY A 116 -1.82 11.14 6.22
N TYR A 117 -2.69 12.08 6.03
CA TYR A 117 -3.26 12.83 7.16
C TYR A 117 -4.59 13.49 6.78
#